data_91cc43e26dfd251db9b293fa83231d9e
#
_entry.id   91cc43e26dfd251db9b293fa83231d9e
#
_cell.length_a   1.000
_cell.length_b   1.000
_cell.length_c   1.000
_cell.angle_alpha   90.00
_cell.angle_beta   90.00
_cell.angle_gamma   90.00
#
_symmetry.space_group_name_H-M   'P 1'
#
loop_
_entity.id
_entity.type
_entity.pdbx_description
1 polymer ?
#
loop_
_entity_poly.entity_id
_entity_poly.type
_entity_poly.pdbx_seq_one_letter_code
_entity_poly.pdbx_strand_id
1 'polypeptide(L)'
;MLHVFISAAGDEIRPGVTGRAIPGYRATILDDNGEEVPAGQPGRLAVIGPTGCRYLSDERQANYVANGWNVTGDTYVMDDDGYFFFQSRTDNLIVASGYNVSATEVEEVIVSHPDVVECAVIGRPDPEKGTIVNAWVVLREGVDPGSPTAESIQAHVKAHLAIYKCPRRIDVVSELPRNPSGKVQHFILRERAAAEAESEAQHSA
;
A
#
# COMPACT_ATOMS: atom_id res chain seq x y z
N MET A 1 11.83 -14.51 3.60
CA MET A 1 13.08 -14.18 4.33
C MET A 1 12.76 -14.27 5.82
N LEU A 2 13.51 -15.02 6.58
CA LEU A 2 13.25 -15.24 8.02
C LEU A 2 14.24 -14.43 8.89
N HIS A 3 14.56 -13.21 8.46
CA HIS A 3 15.47 -12.35 9.21
C HIS A 3 14.82 -11.03 9.53
N VAL A 4 15.01 -10.60 10.76
CA VAL A 4 14.73 -9.27 11.25
C VAL A 4 16.00 -8.44 11.00
N PHE A 5 15.89 -7.29 10.36
CA PHE A 5 16.99 -6.37 10.10
C PHE A 5 16.80 -5.00 10.77
N ILE A 6 15.58 -4.72 11.24
CA ILE A 6 15.21 -3.58 12.06
C ILE A 6 14.42 -4.10 13.25
N SER A 7 14.75 -3.70 14.46
CA SER A 7 14.04 -4.09 15.68
C SER A 7 14.36 -3.14 16.83
N ALA A 8 13.61 -3.27 17.92
CA ALA A 8 13.89 -2.66 19.20
C ALA A 8 13.71 -3.69 20.31
N ALA A 9 14.44 -3.56 21.42
CA ALA A 9 14.35 -4.44 22.56
C ALA A 9 14.48 -3.65 23.87
N GLY A 10 13.86 -4.14 24.94
CA GLY A 10 13.93 -3.51 26.26
C GLY A 10 13.41 -2.08 26.27
N ASP A 11 14.19 -1.17 26.82
CA ASP A 11 13.82 0.25 26.97
C ASP A 11 13.86 1.05 25.65
N GLU A 12 14.35 0.44 24.57
CA GLU A 12 14.35 1.05 23.23
C GLU A 12 13.03 0.85 22.47
N ILE A 13 12.10 0.06 23.00
CA ILE A 13 10.80 -0.17 22.39
C ILE A 13 9.96 1.11 22.50
N ARG A 14 9.53 1.61 21.32
CA ARG A 14 8.62 2.78 21.22
C ARG A 14 7.32 2.35 20.51
N PRO A 15 6.13 2.63 21.06
CA PRO A 15 4.86 2.33 20.39
C PRO A 15 4.78 2.97 19.00
N GLY A 16 4.31 2.22 18.00
CA GLY A 16 4.18 2.70 16.61
C GLY A 16 5.49 2.73 15.81
N VAL A 17 6.60 2.26 16.37
CA VAL A 17 7.92 2.29 15.75
C VAL A 17 8.43 0.86 15.53
N THR A 18 9.02 0.61 14.37
CA THR A 18 9.61 -0.72 14.08
C THR A 18 10.92 -0.95 14.86
N GLY A 19 11.72 0.10 15.05
CA GLY A 19 12.99 0.05 15.74
C GLY A 19 14.14 0.63 14.93
N ARG A 20 15.37 0.21 15.25
CA ARG A 20 16.63 0.59 14.59
C ARG A 20 17.24 -0.60 13.86
N ALA A 21 18.20 -0.34 12.98
CA ALA A 21 18.99 -1.41 12.36
C ALA A 21 19.70 -2.24 13.43
N ILE A 22 19.54 -3.57 13.36
CA ILE A 22 20.20 -4.47 14.31
C ILE A 22 21.69 -4.68 13.95
N PRO A 23 22.52 -5.14 14.90
CA PRO A 23 23.93 -5.42 14.64
C PRO A 23 24.13 -6.33 13.42
N GLY A 24 25.07 -5.94 12.55
CA GLY A 24 25.37 -6.63 11.30
C GLY A 24 24.54 -6.18 10.11
N TYR A 25 23.55 -5.31 10.30
CA TYR A 25 22.78 -4.66 9.24
C TYR A 25 22.99 -3.16 9.22
N ARG A 26 22.92 -2.60 8.02
CA ARG A 26 22.70 -1.18 7.77
C ARG A 26 21.34 -1.01 7.14
N ALA A 27 20.60 -0.01 7.55
CA ALA A 27 19.32 0.33 6.96
C ALA A 27 19.27 1.83 6.68
N THR A 28 18.62 2.21 5.59
CA THR A 28 18.39 3.59 5.18
C THR A 28 17.09 3.72 4.42
N ILE A 29 16.70 4.93 4.10
CA ILE A 29 15.56 5.25 3.25
C ILE A 29 16.09 5.80 1.93
N LEU A 30 15.60 5.24 0.81
CA LEU A 30 15.96 5.66 -0.54
C LEU A 30 14.76 6.30 -1.26
N ASP A 31 15.05 7.29 -2.07
CA ASP A 31 14.11 7.85 -3.03
C ASP A 31 13.94 6.95 -4.27
N ASP A 32 13.17 7.41 -5.26
CA ASP A 32 12.95 6.66 -6.50
C ASP A 32 14.19 6.57 -7.40
N ASN A 33 15.17 7.44 -7.20
CA ASN A 33 16.46 7.41 -7.92
C ASN A 33 17.47 6.47 -7.24
N GLY A 34 17.15 5.97 -6.03
CA GLY A 34 18.03 5.12 -5.24
C GLY A 34 19.04 5.89 -4.40
N GLU A 35 18.81 7.18 -4.17
CA GLU A 35 19.62 8.06 -3.32
C GLU A 35 19.03 8.11 -1.89
N GLU A 36 19.90 8.26 -0.90
CA GLU A 36 19.48 8.34 0.51
C GLU A 36 18.76 9.67 0.78
N VAL A 37 17.60 9.62 1.43
CA VAL A 37 16.84 10.81 1.82
C VAL A 37 17.16 11.24 3.25
N PRO A 38 17.03 12.55 3.57
CA PRO A 38 17.18 13.06 4.94
C PRO A 38 16.16 12.45 5.91
N ALA A 39 16.50 12.48 7.21
CA ALA A 39 15.56 12.11 8.26
C ALA A 39 14.25 12.91 8.16
N GLY A 40 13.14 12.27 8.49
CA GLY A 40 11.79 12.83 8.39
C GLY A 40 11.15 12.74 7.01
N GLN A 41 11.87 12.32 5.97
CA GLN A 41 11.31 12.14 4.64
C GLN A 41 10.92 10.67 4.39
N PRO A 42 9.76 10.41 3.77
CA PRO A 42 9.35 9.06 3.39
C PRO A 42 10.11 8.57 2.16
N GLY A 43 10.34 7.27 2.10
CA GLY A 43 10.93 6.60 0.95
C GLY A 43 10.96 5.09 1.14
N ARG A 44 11.65 4.38 0.25
CA ARG A 44 11.75 2.93 0.28
C ARG A 44 12.79 2.48 1.28
N LEU A 45 12.41 1.59 2.20
CA LEU A 45 13.36 0.98 3.12
C LEU A 45 14.36 0.12 2.34
N ALA A 46 15.63 0.36 2.56
CA ALA A 46 16.73 -0.37 1.97
C ALA A 46 17.69 -0.89 3.04
N VAL A 47 18.21 -2.10 2.84
CA VAL A 47 19.06 -2.77 3.82
C VAL A 47 20.29 -3.41 3.19
N ILE A 48 21.42 -3.37 3.90
CA ILE A 48 22.63 -4.12 3.62
C ILE A 48 22.93 -5.00 4.84
N GLY A 49 23.23 -6.27 4.62
CA GLY A 49 23.56 -7.19 5.70
C GLY A 49 23.87 -8.60 5.20
N PRO A 50 24.07 -9.56 6.11
CA PRO A 50 24.44 -10.92 5.77
C PRO A 50 23.37 -11.69 5.00
N THR A 51 22.14 -11.18 4.95
CA THR A 51 21.04 -11.76 4.17
C THR A 51 20.55 -10.76 3.15
N GLY A 52 20.42 -11.20 1.91
CA GLY A 52 19.87 -10.42 0.79
C GLY A 52 18.82 -11.23 0.04
N CYS A 53 18.04 -10.57 -0.78
CA CYS A 53 17.15 -11.23 -1.73
C CYS A 53 17.91 -11.46 -3.03
N ARG A 54 18.04 -12.74 -3.44
CA ARG A 54 18.60 -13.08 -4.73
C ARG A 54 17.63 -13.98 -5.48
N TYR A 55 17.08 -13.44 -6.55
CA TYR A 55 16.27 -14.21 -7.48
C TYR A 55 17.20 -14.84 -8.52
N LEU A 56 17.10 -16.16 -8.71
CA LEU A 56 17.88 -16.87 -9.71
C LEU A 56 17.25 -16.67 -11.09
N SER A 57 17.98 -16.00 -12.01
CA SER A 57 17.58 -15.79 -13.41
C SER A 57 16.20 -15.12 -13.57
N ASP A 58 15.88 -14.15 -12.71
CA ASP A 58 14.62 -13.42 -12.70
C ASP A 58 14.88 -11.91 -12.85
N GLU A 59 14.26 -11.29 -13.84
CA GLU A 59 14.41 -9.85 -14.13
C GLU A 59 13.99 -8.96 -12.97
N ARG A 60 13.11 -9.46 -12.07
CA ARG A 60 12.72 -8.76 -10.85
C ARG A 60 13.89 -8.45 -9.91
N GLN A 61 15.03 -9.14 -10.08
CA GLN A 61 16.25 -8.85 -9.29
C GLN A 61 16.64 -7.37 -9.38
N ALA A 62 16.50 -6.74 -10.54
CA ALA A 62 16.82 -5.32 -10.74
C ALA A 62 15.97 -4.38 -9.88
N ASN A 63 14.74 -4.79 -9.54
CA ASN A 63 13.84 -3.99 -8.70
C ASN A 63 14.15 -4.11 -7.21
N TYR A 64 14.93 -5.12 -6.81
CA TYR A 64 15.23 -5.41 -5.40
C TYR A 64 16.66 -5.07 -4.98
N VAL A 65 17.50 -4.62 -5.92
CA VAL A 65 18.87 -4.19 -5.61
C VAL A 65 19.16 -2.88 -6.32
N ALA A 66 19.42 -1.82 -5.55
CA ALA A 66 19.83 -0.52 -6.03
C ALA A 66 21.11 -0.10 -5.31
N ASN A 67 22.17 0.25 -6.05
CA ASN A 67 23.45 0.74 -5.51
C ASN A 67 24.04 -0.12 -4.36
N GLY A 68 23.85 -1.46 -4.44
CA GLY A 68 24.30 -2.40 -3.40
C GLY A 68 23.33 -2.56 -2.22
N TRP A 69 22.24 -1.82 -2.17
CA TRP A 69 21.17 -1.96 -1.21
C TRP A 69 20.14 -2.99 -1.64
N ASN A 70 19.68 -3.81 -0.73
CA ASN A 70 18.45 -4.61 -0.93
C ASN A 70 17.26 -3.73 -0.59
N VAL A 71 16.49 -3.34 -1.59
CA VAL A 71 15.28 -2.52 -1.44
C VAL A 71 14.12 -3.42 -1.05
N THR A 72 13.47 -3.10 0.06
CA THR A 72 12.25 -3.81 0.49
C THR A 72 11.04 -3.27 -0.26
N GLY A 73 9.93 -3.97 -0.21
CA GLY A 73 8.68 -3.44 -0.77
C GLY A 73 7.92 -2.54 0.21
N ASP A 74 8.61 -1.93 1.18
CA ASP A 74 7.98 -1.18 2.26
C ASP A 74 8.46 0.27 2.27
N THR A 75 7.54 1.21 2.46
CA THR A 75 7.81 2.64 2.64
C THR A 75 7.93 2.95 4.13
N TYR A 76 9.00 3.64 4.49
CA TYR A 76 9.32 4.05 5.85
C TYR A 76 9.74 5.52 5.91
N VAL A 77 9.69 6.07 7.11
CA VAL A 77 10.38 7.31 7.49
C VAL A 77 11.40 6.94 8.57
N MET A 78 12.58 7.56 8.54
CA MET A 78 13.58 7.44 9.60
C MET A 78 13.68 8.78 10.34
N ASP A 79 13.72 8.76 11.68
CA ASP A 79 13.97 9.96 12.47
C ASP A 79 15.47 10.24 12.66
N ASP A 80 15.78 11.38 13.28
CA ASP A 80 17.16 11.79 13.56
C ASP A 80 17.89 10.85 14.55
N ASP A 81 17.14 10.09 15.35
CA ASP A 81 17.64 9.07 16.27
C ASP A 81 17.90 7.72 15.57
N GLY A 82 17.57 7.58 14.28
CA GLY A 82 17.72 6.37 13.48
C GLY A 82 16.62 5.32 13.72
N TYR A 83 15.46 5.72 14.25
CA TYR A 83 14.29 4.85 14.34
C TYR A 83 13.46 4.88 13.07
N PHE A 84 12.97 3.71 12.67
CA PHE A 84 12.21 3.50 11.45
C PHE A 84 10.71 3.37 11.75
N PHE A 85 9.91 4.20 11.08
CA PHE A 85 8.46 4.24 11.18
C PHE A 85 7.85 3.69 9.89
N PHE A 86 7.15 2.58 9.97
CA PHE A 86 6.43 2.02 8.83
C PHE A 86 5.32 2.97 8.38
N GLN A 87 5.24 3.21 7.09
CA GLN A 87 4.18 4.03 6.48
C GLN A 87 3.19 3.16 5.71
N SER A 88 3.69 2.40 4.76
CA SER A 88 2.88 1.53 3.90
C SER A 88 3.77 0.55 3.16
N ARG A 89 3.15 -0.37 2.44
CA ARG A 89 3.83 -1.07 1.36
C ARG A 89 3.94 -0.16 0.15
N THR A 90 5.06 -0.21 -0.56
CA THR A 90 5.27 0.57 -1.79
C THR A 90 4.21 0.25 -2.85
N ASP A 91 3.79 -1.01 -2.94
CA ASP A 91 2.74 -1.49 -3.82
C ASP A 91 1.32 -1.13 -3.36
N ASN A 92 1.14 -0.68 -2.11
CA ASN A 92 -0.11 -0.21 -1.53
C ASN A 92 -0.20 1.32 -1.42
N LEU A 93 0.84 2.05 -1.88
CA LEU A 93 0.80 3.50 -1.99
C LEU A 93 0.12 3.88 -3.31
N ILE A 94 -0.96 4.62 -3.22
CA ILE A 94 -1.72 5.12 -4.38
C ILE A 94 -1.36 6.58 -4.58
N VAL A 95 -0.76 6.89 -5.72
CA VAL A 95 -0.51 8.29 -6.11
C VAL A 95 -1.73 8.80 -6.87
N ALA A 96 -2.67 9.40 -6.17
CA ALA A 96 -3.91 9.92 -6.73
C ALA A 96 -3.90 11.45 -6.82
N SER A 97 -3.98 12.00 -8.04
CA SER A 97 -3.99 13.45 -8.28
C SER A 97 -2.85 14.21 -7.55
N GLY A 98 -1.66 13.62 -7.48
CA GLY A 98 -0.48 14.21 -6.83
C GLY A 98 -0.40 14.00 -5.31
N TYR A 99 -1.34 13.29 -4.72
CA TYR A 99 -1.32 12.94 -3.29
C TYR A 99 -0.98 11.47 -3.09
N ASN A 100 -0.15 11.22 -2.08
CA ASN A 100 0.14 9.87 -1.63
C ASN A 100 -0.95 9.39 -0.68
N VAL A 101 -1.67 8.35 -1.06
CA VAL A 101 -2.76 7.73 -0.29
C VAL A 101 -2.35 6.32 0.11
N SER A 102 -2.33 6.06 1.42
CA SER A 102 -2.14 4.69 1.93
C SER A 102 -3.42 3.89 1.72
N ALA A 103 -3.35 2.83 0.92
CA ALA A 103 -4.48 1.92 0.73
C ALA A 103 -4.95 1.34 2.08
N THR A 104 -4.02 0.92 2.93
CA THR A 104 -4.31 0.33 4.24
C THR A 104 -5.10 1.28 5.15
N GLU A 105 -4.74 2.57 5.18
CA GLU A 105 -5.47 3.57 5.98
C GLU A 105 -6.92 3.72 5.50
N VAL A 106 -7.15 3.69 4.19
CA VAL A 106 -8.50 3.76 3.62
C VAL A 106 -9.27 2.46 3.88
N GLU A 107 -8.61 1.31 3.74
CA GLU A 107 -9.19 -0.01 4.03
C GLU A 107 -9.68 -0.11 5.48
N GLU A 108 -8.88 0.32 6.45
CA GLU A 108 -9.24 0.31 7.88
C GLU A 108 -10.53 1.09 8.15
N VAL A 109 -10.68 2.27 7.53
CA VAL A 109 -11.88 3.08 7.68
C VAL A 109 -13.07 2.44 6.97
N ILE A 110 -12.91 1.90 5.75
CA ILE A 110 -14.01 1.24 5.03
C ILE A 110 -14.51 0.00 5.80
N VAL A 111 -13.62 -0.82 6.35
CA VAL A 111 -13.99 -2.01 7.14
C VAL A 111 -14.73 -1.65 8.43
N SER A 112 -14.54 -0.44 8.96
CA SER A 112 -15.31 0.04 10.12
C SER A 112 -16.78 0.39 9.80
N HIS A 113 -17.16 0.44 8.50
CA HIS A 113 -18.55 0.64 8.10
C HIS A 113 -19.40 -0.58 8.42
N PRO A 114 -20.61 -0.44 9.01
CA PRO A 114 -21.43 -1.56 9.48
C PRO A 114 -21.82 -2.57 8.39
N ASP A 115 -21.94 -2.13 7.14
CA ASP A 115 -22.37 -2.96 6.01
C ASP A 115 -21.21 -3.70 5.32
N VAL A 116 -19.96 -3.45 5.71
CA VAL A 116 -18.77 -4.02 5.07
C VAL A 116 -18.24 -5.22 5.86
N VAL A 117 -17.88 -6.29 5.15
CA VAL A 117 -17.18 -7.45 5.70
C VAL A 117 -15.67 -7.30 5.53
N GLU A 118 -15.26 -6.98 4.31
CA GLU A 118 -13.85 -6.77 3.95
C GLU A 118 -13.73 -5.85 2.73
N CYS A 119 -12.57 -5.26 2.55
CA CYS A 119 -12.29 -4.47 1.35
C CYS A 119 -10.82 -4.58 0.95
N ALA A 120 -10.55 -4.17 -0.28
CA ALA A 120 -9.21 -3.92 -0.80
C ALA A 120 -9.22 -2.62 -1.58
N VAL A 121 -8.23 -1.77 -1.34
CA VAL A 121 -8.12 -0.45 -1.98
C VAL A 121 -6.91 -0.44 -2.90
N ILE A 122 -7.12 0.05 -4.13
CA ILE A 122 -6.09 0.13 -5.17
C ILE A 122 -6.15 1.47 -5.90
N GLY A 123 -5.07 1.80 -6.62
CA GLY A 123 -5.10 2.82 -7.65
C GLY A 123 -5.71 2.26 -8.94
N ARG A 124 -6.70 2.96 -9.51
CA ARG A 124 -7.30 2.68 -10.82
C ARG A 124 -6.90 3.77 -11.81
N PRO A 125 -6.50 3.44 -13.03
CA PRO A 125 -6.31 4.42 -14.10
C PRO A 125 -7.60 5.21 -14.36
N ASP A 126 -7.46 6.52 -14.55
CA ASP A 126 -8.57 7.44 -14.88
C ASP A 126 -8.11 8.43 -15.95
N PRO A 127 -8.86 8.62 -17.05
CA PRO A 127 -8.43 9.44 -18.18
C PRO A 127 -8.26 10.92 -17.84
N GLU A 128 -8.99 11.44 -16.86
CA GLU A 128 -8.92 12.87 -16.48
C GLU A 128 -7.93 13.12 -15.36
N LYS A 129 -7.78 12.17 -14.42
CA LYS A 129 -7.06 12.35 -13.15
C LYS A 129 -5.79 11.53 -13.06
N GLY A 130 -5.47 10.76 -14.09
CA GLY A 130 -4.35 9.84 -14.13
C GLY A 130 -4.60 8.60 -13.26
N THR A 131 -4.77 8.78 -11.96
CA THR A 131 -5.11 7.68 -11.04
C THR A 131 -6.10 8.16 -9.99
N ILE A 132 -7.10 7.31 -9.70
CA ILE A 132 -8.08 7.52 -8.64
C ILE A 132 -7.99 6.40 -7.60
N VAL A 133 -8.44 6.69 -6.38
CA VAL A 133 -8.63 5.68 -5.34
C VAL A 133 -9.88 4.87 -5.66
N ASN A 134 -9.73 3.55 -5.75
CA ASN A 134 -10.79 2.59 -6.04
C ASN A 134 -10.86 1.54 -4.93
N ALA A 135 -12.02 1.34 -4.34
CA ALA A 135 -12.27 0.33 -3.32
C ALA A 135 -13.07 -0.83 -3.88
N TRP A 136 -12.59 -2.05 -3.65
CA TRP A 136 -13.31 -3.30 -3.90
C TRP A 136 -13.84 -3.80 -2.57
N VAL A 137 -15.17 -3.97 -2.46
CA VAL A 137 -15.85 -4.17 -1.18
C VAL A 137 -16.70 -5.43 -1.21
N VAL A 138 -16.58 -6.23 -0.17
CA VAL A 138 -17.49 -7.34 0.13
C VAL A 138 -18.48 -6.86 1.18
N LEU A 139 -19.76 -6.88 0.85
CA LEU A 139 -20.83 -6.45 1.75
C LEU A 139 -21.31 -7.60 2.62
N ARG A 140 -21.96 -7.25 3.73
CA ARG A 140 -22.67 -8.21 4.57
C ARG A 140 -23.88 -8.78 3.83
N GLU A 141 -24.25 -10.00 4.19
CA GLU A 141 -25.43 -10.66 3.64
C GLU A 141 -26.69 -9.80 3.89
N GLY A 142 -27.50 -9.65 2.83
CA GLY A 142 -28.74 -8.86 2.87
C GLY A 142 -28.57 -7.36 2.61
N VAL A 143 -27.35 -6.85 2.44
CA VAL A 143 -27.12 -5.46 2.05
C VAL A 143 -27.24 -5.32 0.52
N ASP A 144 -28.01 -4.32 0.07
CA ASP A 144 -28.16 -3.99 -1.35
C ASP A 144 -26.85 -3.40 -1.90
N PRO A 145 -26.26 -3.97 -2.98
CA PRO A 145 -25.03 -3.46 -3.58
C PRO A 145 -25.19 -2.16 -4.40
N GLY A 146 -26.38 -1.53 -4.37
CA GLY A 146 -26.69 -0.34 -5.15
C GLY A 146 -25.99 0.95 -4.72
N SER A 147 -26.24 2.03 -5.49
CA SER A 147 -25.64 3.35 -5.25
C SER A 147 -25.79 3.89 -3.82
N PRO A 148 -26.92 3.71 -3.11
CA PRO A 148 -27.05 4.19 -1.73
C PRO A 148 -25.99 3.62 -0.79
N THR A 149 -25.62 2.35 -0.97
CA THR A 149 -24.59 1.69 -0.15
C THR A 149 -23.19 2.26 -0.47
N ALA A 150 -22.86 2.44 -1.74
CA ALA A 150 -21.60 3.07 -2.15
C ALA A 150 -21.48 4.50 -1.63
N GLU A 151 -22.55 5.29 -1.71
CA GLU A 151 -22.61 6.67 -1.19
C GLU A 151 -22.44 6.70 0.34
N SER A 152 -23.06 5.76 1.06
CA SER A 152 -22.91 5.60 2.50
C SER A 152 -21.47 5.32 2.91
N ILE A 153 -20.80 4.38 2.23
CA ILE A 153 -19.40 4.06 2.46
C ILE A 153 -18.51 5.28 2.17
N GLN A 154 -18.74 6.00 1.06
CA GLN A 154 -18.01 7.23 0.75
C GLN A 154 -18.23 8.33 1.80
N ALA A 155 -19.44 8.50 2.29
CA ALA A 155 -19.75 9.45 3.34
C ALA A 155 -19.03 9.09 4.65
N HIS A 156 -19.00 7.80 4.99
CA HIS A 156 -18.27 7.28 6.14
C HIS A 156 -16.76 7.59 6.03
N VAL A 157 -16.15 7.32 4.88
CA VAL A 157 -14.72 7.64 4.67
C VAL A 157 -14.46 9.15 4.76
N LYS A 158 -15.31 9.99 4.17
CA LYS A 158 -15.19 11.47 4.24
C LYS A 158 -15.31 12.02 5.66
N ALA A 159 -16.03 11.34 6.54
CA ALA A 159 -16.15 11.72 7.94
C ALA A 159 -14.89 11.44 8.77
N HIS A 160 -14.06 10.50 8.32
CA HIS A 160 -12.88 10.02 9.07
C HIS A 160 -11.53 10.38 8.43
N LEU A 161 -11.51 10.59 7.11
CA LEU A 161 -10.28 10.88 6.36
C LEU A 161 -10.41 12.14 5.50
N ALA A 162 -9.27 12.69 5.11
CA ALA A 162 -9.22 13.79 4.16
C ALA A 162 -9.89 13.44 2.83
N ILE A 163 -10.55 14.41 2.19
CA ILE A 163 -11.39 14.21 0.98
C ILE A 163 -10.61 13.54 -0.17
N TYR A 164 -9.32 13.85 -0.34
CA TYR A 164 -8.50 13.27 -1.41
C TYR A 164 -8.22 11.76 -1.22
N LYS A 165 -8.40 11.22 -0.01
CA LYS A 165 -8.28 9.79 0.31
C LYS A 165 -9.57 9.01 0.05
N CYS A 166 -10.70 9.71 -0.12
CA CYS A 166 -11.99 9.06 -0.34
C CYS A 166 -12.01 8.33 -1.68
N PRO A 167 -12.40 7.04 -1.73
CA PRO A 167 -12.56 6.31 -2.97
C PRO A 167 -13.55 7.02 -3.90
N ARG A 168 -13.12 7.25 -5.14
CA ARG A 168 -14.01 7.80 -6.17
C ARG A 168 -14.88 6.72 -6.81
N ARG A 169 -14.41 5.48 -6.76
CA ARG A 169 -15.13 4.31 -7.22
C ARG A 169 -15.17 3.24 -6.13
N ILE A 170 -16.34 2.62 -6.00
CA ILE A 170 -16.55 1.46 -5.13
C ILE A 170 -17.14 0.36 -6.01
N ASP A 171 -16.44 -0.75 -6.11
CA ASP A 171 -16.88 -1.95 -6.81
C ASP A 171 -17.26 -3.00 -5.76
N VAL A 172 -18.53 -3.45 -5.79
CA VAL A 172 -19.01 -4.48 -4.90
C VAL A 172 -18.77 -5.85 -5.53
N VAL A 173 -18.15 -6.74 -4.76
CA VAL A 173 -17.83 -8.11 -5.20
C VAL A 173 -18.28 -9.12 -4.17
N SER A 174 -18.48 -10.36 -4.60
CA SER A 174 -18.83 -11.47 -3.71
C SER A 174 -17.63 -11.93 -2.86
N GLU A 175 -16.41 -11.81 -3.39
CA GLU A 175 -15.18 -12.20 -2.72
C GLU A 175 -13.98 -11.44 -3.28
N LEU A 176 -12.93 -11.25 -2.47
CA LEU A 176 -11.65 -10.72 -2.92
C LEU A 176 -10.71 -11.85 -3.36
N PRO A 177 -9.89 -11.64 -4.42
CA PRO A 177 -8.92 -12.63 -4.87
C PRO A 177 -7.86 -12.88 -3.80
N ARG A 178 -7.62 -14.15 -3.47
CA ARG A 178 -6.67 -14.56 -2.43
C ARG A 178 -5.66 -15.56 -2.97
N ASN A 179 -4.47 -15.55 -2.40
CA ASN A 179 -3.48 -16.59 -2.63
C ASN A 179 -3.78 -17.81 -1.72
N PRO A 180 -3.09 -18.96 -1.90
CA PRO A 180 -3.29 -20.15 -1.08
C PRO A 180 -3.04 -19.94 0.44
N SER A 181 -2.33 -18.89 0.82
CA SER A 181 -2.13 -18.52 2.24
C SER A 181 -3.20 -17.57 2.78
N GLY A 182 -4.25 -17.28 2.02
CA GLY A 182 -5.37 -16.44 2.42
C GLY A 182 -5.14 -14.92 2.27
N LYS A 183 -3.98 -14.47 1.76
CA LYS A 183 -3.71 -13.04 1.57
C LYS A 183 -4.37 -12.50 0.31
N VAL A 184 -4.99 -11.33 0.41
CA VAL A 184 -5.59 -10.62 -0.72
C VAL A 184 -4.52 -10.26 -1.76
N GLN A 185 -4.83 -10.53 -3.03
CA GLN A 185 -3.95 -10.28 -4.17
C GLN A 185 -4.30 -8.97 -4.87
N HIS A 186 -3.85 -7.85 -4.32
CA HIS A 186 -4.11 -6.51 -4.86
C HIS A 186 -3.65 -6.34 -6.31
N PHE A 187 -2.64 -7.08 -6.76
CA PHE A 187 -2.19 -7.00 -8.16
C PHE A 187 -3.27 -7.49 -9.13
N ILE A 188 -4.03 -8.54 -8.79
CA ILE A 188 -5.15 -9.02 -9.62
C ILE A 188 -6.24 -7.95 -9.72
N LEU A 189 -6.53 -7.25 -8.63
CA LEU A 189 -7.51 -6.17 -8.64
C LEU A 189 -7.03 -4.99 -9.50
N ARG A 190 -5.74 -4.66 -9.46
CA ARG A 190 -5.17 -3.62 -10.34
C ARG A 190 -5.24 -3.99 -11.82
N GLU A 191 -4.94 -5.25 -12.16
CA GLU A 191 -5.07 -5.75 -13.55
C GLU A 191 -6.52 -5.67 -14.04
N ARG A 192 -7.49 -6.10 -13.22
CA ARG A 192 -8.92 -5.99 -13.55
C ARG A 192 -9.34 -4.54 -13.74
N ALA A 193 -8.99 -3.66 -12.80
CA ALA A 193 -9.33 -2.25 -12.86
C ALA A 193 -8.71 -1.54 -14.08
N ALA A 194 -7.49 -1.92 -14.50
CA ALA A 194 -6.85 -1.40 -15.70
C ALA A 194 -7.59 -1.85 -16.97
N ALA A 195 -7.92 -3.14 -17.08
CA ALA A 195 -8.66 -3.68 -18.23
C ALA A 195 -10.06 -3.06 -18.36
N GLU A 196 -10.76 -2.86 -17.24
CA GLU A 196 -12.06 -2.18 -17.23
C GLU A 196 -11.95 -0.72 -17.66
N ALA A 197 -10.93 0.01 -17.17
CA ALA A 197 -10.70 1.41 -17.55
C ALA A 197 -10.40 1.56 -19.04
N GLU A 198 -9.61 0.66 -19.63
CA GLU A 198 -9.35 0.63 -21.07
C GLU A 198 -10.62 0.36 -21.88
N SER A 199 -11.47 -0.59 -21.44
CA SER A 199 -12.75 -0.89 -22.09
C SER A 199 -13.72 0.28 -22.03
N GLU A 200 -13.83 0.96 -20.87
CA GLU A 200 -14.66 2.15 -20.70
C GLU A 200 -14.20 3.30 -21.60
N ALA A 201 -12.89 3.50 -21.74
CA ALA A 201 -12.32 4.53 -22.62
C ALA A 201 -12.65 4.27 -24.10
N GLN A 202 -12.62 3.01 -24.55
CA GLN A 202 -12.96 2.62 -25.92
C GLN A 202 -14.43 2.81 -26.26
N HIS A 203 -15.34 2.73 -25.28
CA HIS A 203 -16.78 2.91 -25.51
C HIS A 203 -17.23 4.37 -25.42
N SER A 204 -16.36 5.25 -24.92
CA SER A 204 -16.63 6.69 -24.75
C SER A 204 -16.03 7.55 -25.88
N ALA A 205 -15.28 6.95 -26.82
CA ALA A 205 -14.66 7.58 -27.97
C ALA A 205 -15.48 7.33 -29.25
#